data_5739aca8adb6d4636652d7f2b41b9b1a
#
_entry.id   5739aca8adb6d4636652d7f2b41b9b1a
#
_cell.length_a   1.000
_cell.length_b   1.000
_cell.length_c   1.000
_cell.angle_alpha   90.00
_cell.angle_beta   90.00
_cell.angle_gamma   90.00
#
_symmetry.space_group_name_H-M   'P 1'
#
loop_
_entity.id
_entity.type
_entity.pdbx_description
1 polymer ?
#
loop_
_entity_poly.entity_id
_entity_poly.type
_entity_poly.pdbx_seq_one_letter_code
_entity_poly.pdbx_strand_id
1 'polypeptide(L)'
;MNEQEQALQELKIYGFTILKSVVDADTADAMRETLIRCAEEHGTEHTHRGAARHVSNLPVLDRIFHQCIDHPRVLPLLEHFLQPSLILGSLNSRIVRPGDGYQGLHSDIPVYMLNMDTPVMMNTVWMLDDFSPEIGGTRVVPGSHKSGLGAP
;
A
#
# COMPACT_ATOMS: atom_id res chain seq x y z
N MET A 1 -21.70 8.02 -12.25
CA MET A 1 -20.86 7.64 -11.09
C MET A 1 -19.50 8.28 -11.31
N ASN A 2 -19.04 9.09 -10.39
CA ASN A 2 -17.71 9.67 -10.44
C ASN A 2 -16.65 8.67 -9.95
N GLU A 3 -15.34 9.00 -10.11
CA GLU A 3 -14.25 8.13 -9.73
C GLU A 3 -14.29 7.72 -8.25
N GLN A 4 -14.58 8.66 -7.36
CA GLN A 4 -14.65 8.40 -5.92
C GLN A 4 -15.80 7.45 -5.56
N GLU A 5 -16.97 7.65 -6.15
CA GLU A 5 -18.13 6.75 -5.96
C GLU A 5 -17.82 5.34 -6.44
N GLN A 6 -17.16 5.22 -7.60
CA GLN A 6 -16.72 3.93 -8.12
C GLN A 6 -15.72 3.26 -7.16
N ALA A 7 -14.69 3.98 -6.74
CA ALA A 7 -13.68 3.46 -5.82
C ALA A 7 -14.30 2.98 -4.49
N LEU A 8 -15.26 3.72 -3.93
CA LEU A 8 -15.98 3.32 -2.72
C LEU A 8 -16.79 2.03 -2.93
N GLN A 9 -17.42 1.86 -4.10
CA GLN A 9 -18.14 0.61 -4.42
C GLN A 9 -17.19 -0.57 -4.58
N GLU A 10 -16.07 -0.40 -5.28
CA GLU A 10 -15.06 -1.44 -5.46
C GLU A 10 -14.48 -1.87 -4.12
N LEU A 11 -14.13 -0.92 -3.25
CA LEU A 11 -13.66 -1.20 -1.89
C LEU A 11 -14.69 -1.98 -1.08
N LYS A 12 -15.97 -1.63 -1.17
CA LYS A 12 -17.05 -2.37 -0.48
C LYS A 12 -17.25 -3.79 -1.01
N ILE A 13 -17.09 -4.00 -2.31
CA ILE A 13 -17.38 -5.29 -2.96
C ILE A 13 -16.14 -6.19 -2.95
N TYR A 14 -15.01 -5.66 -3.40
CA TYR A 14 -13.80 -6.42 -3.64
C TYR A 14 -12.76 -6.32 -2.52
N GLY A 15 -12.82 -5.27 -1.69
CA GLY A 15 -11.84 -4.96 -0.65
C GLY A 15 -10.61 -4.20 -1.17
N PHE A 16 -10.57 -3.87 -2.46
CA PHE A 16 -9.53 -3.04 -3.06
C PHE A 16 -10.08 -2.25 -4.25
N THR A 17 -9.38 -1.19 -4.60
CA THR A 17 -9.58 -0.40 -5.84
C THR A 17 -8.23 0.05 -6.36
N ILE A 18 -8.17 0.45 -7.63
CA ILE A 18 -6.97 0.99 -8.26
C ILE A 18 -7.28 2.39 -8.78
N LEU A 19 -6.63 3.38 -8.20
CA LEU A 19 -6.67 4.76 -8.67
C LEU A 19 -5.52 4.98 -9.65
N LYS A 20 -5.84 5.39 -10.87
CA LYS A 20 -4.83 5.66 -11.90
C LYS A 20 -4.35 7.10 -11.83
N SER A 21 -3.08 7.31 -12.14
CA SER A 21 -2.48 8.64 -12.28
C SER A 21 -2.79 9.54 -11.07
N VAL A 22 -2.57 9.01 -9.86
CA VAL A 22 -2.76 9.78 -8.62
C VAL A 22 -1.70 10.86 -8.51
N VAL A 23 -0.47 10.55 -8.89
CA VAL A 23 0.62 11.50 -9.10
C VAL A 23 1.01 11.49 -10.58
N ASP A 24 1.56 12.59 -11.08
CA ASP A 24 2.12 12.65 -12.43
C ASP A 24 3.44 11.86 -12.56
N ALA A 25 3.87 11.63 -13.78
CA ALA A 25 5.05 10.84 -14.06
C ALA A 25 6.33 11.46 -13.47
N ASP A 26 6.49 12.77 -13.60
CA ASP A 26 7.67 13.48 -13.08
C ASP A 26 7.76 13.36 -11.56
N THR A 27 6.61 13.47 -10.87
CA THR A 27 6.52 13.27 -9.43
C THR A 27 6.84 11.82 -9.04
N ALA A 28 6.31 10.84 -9.76
CA ALA A 28 6.59 9.43 -9.50
C ALA A 28 8.08 9.10 -9.69
N ASP A 29 8.71 9.63 -10.75
CA ASP A 29 10.15 9.49 -11.00
C ASP A 29 10.99 10.13 -9.88
N ALA A 30 10.66 11.36 -9.46
CA ALA A 30 11.33 12.03 -8.35
C ALA A 30 11.20 11.25 -7.03
N MET A 31 10.01 10.69 -6.75
CA MET A 31 9.80 9.82 -5.59
C MET A 31 10.64 8.56 -5.67
N ARG A 32 10.73 7.93 -6.85
CA ARG A 32 11.53 6.72 -7.09
C ARG A 32 13.01 6.99 -6.90
N GLU A 33 13.54 8.05 -7.48
CA GLU A 33 14.96 8.44 -7.31
C GLU A 33 15.30 8.72 -5.85
N THR A 34 14.43 9.44 -5.15
CA THR A 34 14.59 9.72 -3.73
C THR A 34 14.54 8.43 -2.89
N LEU A 35 13.63 7.51 -3.23
CA LEU A 35 13.55 6.23 -2.56
C LEU A 35 14.82 5.39 -2.74
N ILE A 36 15.41 5.39 -3.93
CA ILE A 36 16.67 4.68 -4.20
C ILE A 36 17.79 5.25 -3.31
N ARG A 37 17.94 6.58 -3.22
CA ARG A 37 18.92 7.21 -2.31
C ARG A 37 18.68 6.83 -0.85
N CYS A 38 17.43 6.92 -0.39
CA CYS A 38 17.08 6.51 0.97
C CYS A 38 17.38 5.02 1.21
N ALA A 39 17.23 4.17 0.21
CA ALA A 39 17.53 2.75 0.33
C ALA A 39 19.04 2.48 0.41
N GLU A 40 19.87 3.27 -0.25
CA GLU A 40 21.32 3.17 -0.12
C GLU A 40 21.80 3.49 1.30
N GLU A 41 21.23 4.53 1.92
CA GLU A 41 21.65 5.04 3.22
C GLU A 41 20.98 4.32 4.40
N HIS A 42 19.71 3.97 4.27
CA HIS A 42 18.85 3.51 5.38
C HIS A 42 18.18 2.15 5.11
N GLY A 43 18.37 1.58 3.92
CA GLY A 43 17.70 0.34 3.55
C GLY A 43 18.23 -0.87 4.29
N THR A 44 17.32 -1.74 4.69
CA THR A 44 17.62 -3.03 5.31
C THR A 44 17.13 -4.18 4.42
N GLU A 45 17.85 -5.30 4.47
CA GLU A 45 17.39 -6.51 3.76
C GLU A 45 16.31 -7.19 4.59
N HIS A 46 15.15 -7.36 3.98
CA HIS A 46 14.02 -8.01 4.59
C HIS A 46 13.81 -9.38 3.94
N THR A 47 13.97 -10.44 4.71
CA THR A 47 13.88 -11.82 4.21
C THR A 47 12.62 -12.55 4.69
N HIS A 48 11.88 -11.96 5.63
CA HIS A 48 10.66 -12.55 6.13
C HIS A 48 9.53 -12.39 5.11
N ARG A 49 8.89 -13.48 4.73
CA ARG A 49 7.81 -13.50 3.72
C ARG A 49 8.23 -13.01 2.32
N GLY A 50 9.44 -13.36 1.89
CA GLY A 50 10.04 -12.96 0.61
C GLY A 50 11.08 -11.87 0.77
N ALA A 51 12.16 -11.97 0.00
CA ALA A 51 13.24 -10.99 0.04
C ALA A 51 12.79 -9.64 -0.56
N ALA A 52 13.28 -8.57 0.01
CA ALA A 52 13.17 -7.21 -0.53
C ALA A 52 14.08 -6.27 0.23
N ARG A 53 14.53 -5.19 -0.41
CA ARG A 53 15.13 -4.08 0.31
C ARG A 53 14.02 -3.19 0.86
N HIS A 54 14.08 -2.92 2.13
CA HIS A 54 13.03 -2.21 2.88
C HIS A 54 13.57 -0.90 3.45
N VAL A 55 12.83 0.18 3.30
CA VAL A 55 13.12 1.47 3.94
C VAL A 55 11.92 1.83 4.80
N SER A 56 12.16 2.00 6.08
CA SER A 56 11.13 2.38 7.05
C SER A 56 11.03 3.89 7.19
N ASN A 57 9.85 4.37 7.59
CA ASN A 57 9.65 5.74 8.05
C ASN A 57 9.95 6.81 6.97
N LEU A 58 9.56 6.56 5.75
CA LEU A 58 9.82 7.44 4.60
C LEU A 58 9.50 8.92 4.85
N PRO A 59 8.41 9.32 5.57
CA PRO A 59 8.09 10.72 5.79
C PRO A 59 9.13 11.49 6.61
N VAL A 60 9.94 10.79 7.39
CA VAL A 60 11.03 11.40 8.18
C VAL A 60 12.28 11.60 7.33
N LEU A 61 12.47 10.75 6.32
CA LEU A 61 13.64 10.78 5.45
C LEU A 61 13.54 11.86 4.38
N ASP A 62 12.37 12.02 3.76
CA ASP A 62 12.16 13.06 2.77
C ASP A 62 10.69 13.49 2.68
N ARG A 63 10.47 14.81 2.53
CA ARG A 63 9.13 15.40 2.43
C ARG A 63 8.38 15.01 1.16
N ILE A 64 9.05 14.53 0.12
CA ILE A 64 8.40 14.09 -1.10
C ILE A 64 7.37 12.99 -0.83
N PHE A 65 7.57 12.19 0.23
CA PHE A 65 6.67 11.13 0.61
C PHE A 65 5.43 11.60 1.41
N HIS A 66 5.36 12.89 1.81
CA HIS A 66 4.20 13.40 2.53
C HIS A 66 2.92 13.34 1.69
N GLN A 67 3.03 13.48 0.37
CA GLN A 67 1.89 13.35 -0.53
C GLN A 67 1.22 11.95 -0.49
N CYS A 68 1.90 10.94 0.01
CA CYS A 68 1.29 9.62 0.24
C CYS A 68 0.39 9.59 1.48
N ILE A 69 0.41 10.62 2.32
CA ILE A 69 -0.31 10.66 3.59
C ILE A 69 -1.68 11.31 3.42
N ASP A 70 -1.74 12.48 2.79
CA ASP A 70 -2.91 13.34 2.75
C ASP A 70 -3.40 13.68 1.33
N HIS A 71 -3.07 12.83 0.37
CA HIS A 71 -3.44 13.08 -1.03
C HIS A 71 -4.96 13.21 -1.20
N PRO A 72 -5.47 14.28 -1.86
CA PRO A 72 -6.90 14.62 -1.89
C PRO A 72 -7.79 13.60 -2.60
N ARG A 73 -7.24 12.74 -3.47
CA ARG A 73 -7.98 11.64 -4.09
C ARG A 73 -7.99 10.35 -3.26
N VAL A 74 -7.11 10.23 -2.28
CA VAL A 74 -6.91 9.00 -1.49
C VAL A 74 -7.50 9.16 -0.08
N LEU A 75 -7.13 10.22 0.63
CA LEU A 75 -7.54 10.43 2.02
C LEU A 75 -9.05 10.34 2.25
N PRO A 76 -9.94 10.91 1.41
CA PRO A 76 -11.38 10.79 1.61
C PRO A 76 -11.92 9.34 1.52
N LEU A 77 -11.24 8.46 0.79
CA LEU A 77 -11.61 7.04 0.74
C LEU A 77 -11.25 6.35 2.07
N LEU A 78 -10.11 6.68 2.65
CA LEU A 78 -9.68 6.15 3.95
C LEU A 78 -10.62 6.63 5.07
N GLU A 79 -10.93 7.93 5.07
CA GLU A 79 -11.85 8.54 6.05
C GLU A 79 -13.26 7.95 6.00
N HIS A 80 -13.73 7.56 4.81
CA HIS A 80 -15.03 6.93 4.65
C HIS A 80 -15.15 5.61 5.44
N PHE A 81 -14.08 4.82 5.51
CA PHE A 81 -14.07 3.51 6.16
C PHE A 81 -13.51 3.53 7.58
N LEU A 82 -12.45 4.33 7.82
CA LEU A 82 -11.73 4.33 9.09
C LEU A 82 -12.17 5.47 10.05
N GLN A 83 -13.12 6.31 9.62
CA GLN A 83 -13.54 7.51 10.34
C GLN A 83 -12.51 8.66 10.32
N PRO A 84 -12.91 9.90 10.59
CA PRO A 84 -12.03 11.08 10.44
C PRO A 84 -10.89 11.16 11.47
N SER A 85 -10.86 10.31 12.47
CA SER A 85 -9.78 10.24 13.47
C SER A 85 -8.72 9.19 13.15
N LEU A 86 -8.61 8.78 11.89
CA LEU A 86 -7.57 7.83 11.47
C LEU A 86 -6.17 8.37 11.71
N ILE A 87 -5.22 7.46 11.90
CA ILE A 87 -3.80 7.78 12.08
C ILE A 87 -2.96 7.04 11.06
N LEU A 88 -1.85 7.65 10.64
CA LEU A 88 -0.84 6.96 9.85
C LEU A 88 -0.11 5.94 10.75
N GLY A 89 -0.29 4.66 10.48
CA GLY A 89 0.44 3.60 11.18
C GLY A 89 1.91 3.53 10.75
N SER A 90 2.15 3.53 9.44
CA SER A 90 3.50 3.56 8.87
C SER A 90 3.44 3.96 7.38
N LEU A 91 4.55 4.47 6.87
CA LEU A 91 4.80 4.59 5.44
C LEU A 91 6.21 4.09 5.16
N ASN A 92 6.29 2.92 4.56
CA ASN A 92 7.52 2.18 4.31
C ASN A 92 7.58 1.82 2.83
N SER A 93 8.76 1.47 2.33
CA SER A 93 8.92 0.93 0.99
C SER A 93 9.26 -0.54 0.99
N ARG A 94 9.01 -1.14 -0.16
CA ARG A 94 9.46 -2.48 -0.50
C ARG A 94 10.01 -2.47 -1.92
N ILE A 95 11.32 -2.61 -2.04
CA ILE A 95 12.02 -2.66 -3.32
C ILE A 95 12.37 -4.11 -3.60
N VAL A 96 11.70 -4.68 -4.60
CA VAL A 96 11.89 -6.08 -5.03
C VAL A 96 12.88 -6.09 -6.20
N ARG A 97 13.83 -7.01 -6.15
CA ARG A 97 14.86 -7.19 -7.18
C ARG A 97 14.67 -8.53 -7.91
N PRO A 98 15.21 -8.68 -9.10
CA PRO A 98 15.22 -9.97 -9.78
C PRO A 98 15.78 -11.08 -8.88
N GLY A 99 15.02 -12.16 -8.71
CA GLY A 99 15.41 -13.30 -7.86
C GLY A 99 14.95 -13.22 -6.39
N ASP A 100 14.42 -12.12 -5.92
CA ASP A 100 13.92 -11.99 -4.54
C ASP A 100 12.68 -12.88 -4.25
N GLY A 101 12.04 -13.40 -5.30
CA GLY A 101 10.82 -14.19 -5.17
C GLY A 101 9.59 -13.35 -4.87
N TYR A 102 8.61 -13.94 -4.25
CA TYR A 102 7.36 -13.26 -3.92
C TYR A 102 6.99 -13.43 -2.45
N GLN A 103 6.30 -12.46 -1.92
CA GLN A 103 5.71 -12.55 -0.59
C GLN A 103 4.45 -13.42 -0.62
N GLY A 104 4.33 -14.37 0.30
CA GLY A 104 3.13 -15.18 0.45
C GLY A 104 1.90 -14.31 0.80
N LEU A 105 0.72 -14.78 0.43
CA LEU A 105 -0.53 -14.15 0.85
C LEU A 105 -0.60 -14.11 2.38
N HIS A 106 -1.01 -12.98 2.93
CA HIS A 106 -1.13 -12.79 4.38
C HIS A 106 -2.19 -11.72 4.69
N SER A 107 -2.56 -11.63 5.93
CA SER A 107 -3.32 -10.51 6.49
C SER A 107 -2.37 -9.61 7.27
N ASP A 108 -2.50 -8.29 7.10
CA ASP A 108 -1.69 -7.31 7.84
C ASP A 108 -2.19 -7.09 9.27
N ILE A 109 -3.44 -7.51 9.54
CA ILE A 109 -4.01 -7.46 10.88
C ILE A 109 -4.03 -8.85 11.53
N PRO A 110 -3.97 -8.93 12.86
CA PRO A 110 -4.10 -10.21 13.60
C PRO A 110 -5.42 -10.92 13.30
N VAL A 111 -5.40 -12.24 13.29
CA VAL A 111 -6.58 -13.08 12.96
C VAL A 111 -7.81 -12.75 13.82
N TYR A 112 -7.61 -12.42 15.11
CA TYR A 112 -8.72 -12.07 16.01
C TYR A 112 -9.41 -10.75 15.63
N MET A 113 -8.81 -9.92 14.78
CA MET A 113 -9.40 -8.69 14.26
C MET A 113 -10.14 -8.87 12.93
N LEU A 114 -10.04 -10.03 12.28
CA LEU A 114 -10.64 -10.28 10.97
C LEU A 114 -12.20 -10.30 11.00
N ASN A 115 -12.77 -10.53 12.17
CA ASN A 115 -14.23 -10.60 12.37
C ASN A 115 -14.83 -9.32 12.95
N MET A 116 -14.12 -8.19 12.88
CA MET A 116 -14.67 -6.92 13.33
C MET A 116 -15.64 -6.36 12.28
N ASP A 117 -16.78 -5.86 12.72
CA ASP A 117 -17.79 -5.25 11.84
C ASP A 117 -17.30 -3.95 11.18
N THR A 118 -16.31 -3.31 11.77
CA THR A 118 -15.73 -2.06 11.29
C THR A 118 -14.29 -2.28 10.85
N PRO A 119 -13.89 -1.78 9.67
CA PRO A 119 -12.50 -1.82 9.23
C PRO A 119 -11.57 -1.13 10.23
N VAL A 120 -10.48 -1.79 10.59
CA VAL A 120 -9.50 -1.26 11.56
C VAL A 120 -8.19 -0.82 10.90
N MET A 121 -7.98 -1.21 9.65
CA MET A 121 -6.81 -0.88 8.86
C MET A 121 -7.15 -0.83 7.37
N MET A 122 -6.56 0.11 6.67
CA MET A 122 -6.50 0.16 5.22
C MET A 122 -5.07 0.51 4.80
N ASN A 123 -4.59 -0.15 3.77
CA ASN A 123 -3.29 0.13 3.19
C ASN A 123 -3.44 0.84 1.85
N THR A 124 -2.54 1.76 1.57
CA THR A 124 -2.35 2.33 0.24
C THR A 124 -1.00 1.88 -0.31
N VAL A 125 -0.99 1.40 -1.56
CA VAL A 125 0.24 1.01 -2.25
C VAL A 125 0.50 2.01 -3.37
N TRP A 126 1.58 2.76 -3.24
CA TRP A 126 2.03 3.75 -4.22
C TRP A 126 3.06 3.09 -5.13
N MET A 127 2.65 2.87 -6.38
CA MET A 127 3.46 2.19 -7.38
C MET A 127 4.33 3.22 -8.09
N LEU A 128 5.64 3.16 -7.86
CA LEU A 128 6.63 4.08 -8.45
C LEU A 128 7.31 3.52 -9.70
N ASP A 129 7.00 2.27 -10.05
CA ASP A 129 7.38 1.60 -11.29
C ASP A 129 6.16 0.91 -11.88
N ASP A 130 6.25 0.43 -13.12
CA ASP A 130 5.23 -0.39 -13.72
C ASP A 130 5.02 -1.66 -12.88
N PHE A 131 3.75 -2.04 -12.69
CA PHE A 131 3.39 -3.21 -11.89
C PHE A 131 2.82 -4.30 -12.79
N SER A 132 3.52 -5.42 -12.84
CA SER A 132 3.06 -6.62 -13.54
C SER A 132 3.38 -7.88 -12.71
N PRO A 133 2.79 -9.02 -13.01
CA PRO A 133 3.11 -10.28 -12.35
C PRO A 133 4.60 -10.65 -12.44
N GLU A 134 5.24 -10.29 -13.55
CA GLU A 134 6.64 -10.63 -13.85
C GLU A 134 7.64 -9.85 -13.00
N ILE A 135 7.26 -8.64 -12.57
CA ILE A 135 8.10 -7.76 -11.76
C ILE A 135 7.68 -7.67 -10.30
N GLY A 136 6.87 -8.62 -9.84
CA GLY A 136 6.50 -8.72 -8.43
C GLY A 136 5.31 -7.85 -8.02
N GLY A 137 4.37 -7.60 -8.93
CA GLY A 137 3.14 -6.87 -8.64
C GLY A 137 2.36 -7.42 -7.45
N THR A 138 1.73 -6.54 -6.68
CA THR A 138 0.93 -6.91 -5.50
C THR A 138 -0.25 -7.80 -5.90
N ARG A 139 -0.41 -8.90 -5.18
CA ARG A 139 -1.52 -9.84 -5.37
C ARG A 139 -2.55 -9.66 -4.27
N VAL A 140 -3.81 -9.64 -4.65
CA VAL A 140 -4.94 -9.54 -3.72
C VAL A 140 -5.95 -10.65 -3.99
N VAL A 141 -6.70 -11.04 -2.97
CA VAL A 141 -7.83 -11.98 -3.09
C VAL A 141 -9.12 -11.17 -2.98
N PRO A 142 -9.85 -10.96 -4.09
CA PRO A 142 -11.07 -10.17 -4.06
C PRO A 142 -12.08 -10.72 -3.05
N GLY A 143 -12.69 -9.81 -2.26
CA GLY A 143 -13.69 -10.17 -1.26
C GLY A 143 -13.14 -10.75 0.04
N SER A 144 -11.83 -10.99 0.15
CA SER A 144 -11.23 -11.59 1.35
C SER A 144 -11.40 -10.76 2.63
N HIS A 145 -11.55 -9.44 2.49
CA HIS A 145 -11.79 -8.51 3.62
C HIS A 145 -13.09 -8.79 4.39
N LYS A 146 -14.01 -9.59 3.82
CA LYS A 146 -15.28 -10.00 4.45
C LYS A 146 -15.32 -11.47 4.81
N SER A 147 -14.27 -12.21 4.54
CA SER A 147 -14.27 -13.67 4.73
C SER A 147 -14.21 -14.07 6.21
N GLY A 148 -13.67 -13.23 7.07
CA GLY A 148 -13.34 -13.59 8.46
C GLY A 148 -12.24 -14.65 8.57
N LEU A 149 -11.61 -15.02 7.47
CA LEU A 149 -10.58 -16.05 7.38
C LEU A 149 -9.20 -15.40 7.22
N GLY A 150 -8.22 -15.96 7.89
CA GLY A 150 -6.82 -15.63 7.62
C GLY A 150 -6.40 -16.07 6.22
N ALA A 151 -5.25 -15.59 5.76
CA ALA A 151 -4.65 -16.06 4.52
C ALA A 151 -4.30 -17.56 4.64
N PRO A 152 -4.39 -18.31 3.54
CA PRO A 152 -4.07 -19.73 3.51
C PRO A 152 -2.60 -20.03 3.80
#